data_dc44338a03291f90ef39c4ed20fd7c47
#
_entry.id   dc44338a03291f90ef39c4ed20fd7c47
#
_cell.length_a   1.000
_cell.length_b   1.000
_cell.length_c   1.000
_cell.angle_alpha   90.00
_cell.angle_beta   90.00
_cell.angle_gamma   90.00
#
_symmetry.space_group_name_H-M   'P 1'
#
loop_
_entity.id
_entity.type
_entity.pdbx_description
1 polymer ?
#
loop_
_entity_poly.entity_id
_entity_poly.type
_entity_poly.pdbx_seq_one_letter_code
_entity_poly.pdbx_strand_id
1 'polypeptide(L)'
;MGESIKRIVGPYQDSYSPNGIIGEKDACGVGFIANIKGVESNWILKQSLKGLNCMEHRGGCGGDSDSGDGAGILCSIPWGYLEEKINLKNNQESNRGLGMIFMPNKQEKIELCKSICDQEAEKLKVNKTSWRKVPVNYEILGPLAKANAPFICQWILYIAKKDHQDFEKLLFQLRKRIEKKIRETFKNDVGDCEFYFASLSSQTVVYKGMVRSEILSEFYQDLKEESFKVSFSVYHRRFSTNTLPXX
;
A
#
# COMPACT_ATOMS: atom_id res chain seq x y z
N MET A 1 -31.96 -42.49 -14.90
CA MET A 1 -32.38 -41.37 -14.05
C MET A 1 -31.14 -40.51 -13.82
N GLY A 2 -31.04 -39.42 -14.58
CA GLY A 2 -29.91 -38.51 -14.44
C GLY A 2 -30.30 -37.37 -13.51
N GLU A 3 -29.66 -37.30 -12.37
CA GLU A 3 -29.80 -36.12 -11.49
C GLU A 3 -29.16 -34.92 -12.18
N SER A 4 -30.00 -33.94 -12.49
CA SER A 4 -29.48 -32.66 -12.99
C SER A 4 -28.84 -31.88 -11.84
N ILE A 5 -27.54 -31.67 -11.94
CA ILE A 5 -26.80 -30.80 -11.04
C ILE A 5 -27.32 -29.37 -11.24
N LYS A 6 -28.09 -28.87 -10.29
CA LYS A 6 -28.47 -27.45 -10.26
C LYS A 6 -27.19 -26.64 -9.93
N ARG A 7 -26.65 -26.01 -10.96
CA ARG A 7 -25.62 -25.00 -10.72
C ARG A 7 -26.24 -23.86 -9.89
N ILE A 8 -25.69 -23.61 -8.72
CA ILE A 8 -26.01 -22.41 -7.95
C ILE A 8 -25.32 -21.26 -8.68
N VAL A 9 -26.11 -20.50 -9.41
CA VAL A 9 -25.60 -19.35 -10.13
C VAL A 9 -25.77 -18.12 -9.22
N GLY A 10 -24.69 -17.45 -8.93
CA GLY A 10 -24.71 -16.26 -8.08
C GLY A 10 -25.42 -15.08 -8.75
N PRO A 11 -25.54 -13.93 -8.05
CA PRO A 11 -26.40 -12.81 -8.44
C PRO A 11 -26.02 -12.09 -9.75
N TYR A 12 -25.00 -12.58 -10.46
CA TYR A 12 -24.54 -11.95 -11.71
C TYR A 12 -25.07 -12.62 -12.99
N GLN A 13 -26.13 -13.41 -12.89
CA GLN A 13 -26.67 -14.10 -14.06
C GLN A 13 -27.33 -13.18 -15.09
N ASP A 14 -27.69 -11.97 -14.67
CA ASP A 14 -28.42 -11.02 -15.55
C ASP A 14 -27.53 -10.26 -16.54
N SER A 15 -26.22 -10.47 -16.49
CA SER A 15 -25.29 -9.80 -17.40
C SER A 15 -25.07 -10.55 -18.73
N TYR A 16 -25.73 -11.69 -18.93
CA TYR A 16 -25.67 -12.41 -20.20
C TYR A 16 -26.74 -11.92 -21.13
N SER A 17 -26.37 -11.08 -22.08
CA SER A 17 -27.24 -10.71 -23.18
C SER A 17 -27.45 -11.95 -24.07
N PRO A 18 -28.68 -12.15 -24.63
CA PRO A 18 -28.93 -13.26 -25.56
C PRO A 18 -28.02 -13.25 -26.79
N ASN A 19 -27.36 -12.17 -27.07
CA ASN A 19 -26.49 -12.00 -28.24
C ASN A 19 -25.02 -12.31 -27.98
N GLY A 20 -24.68 -12.98 -26.87
CA GLY A 20 -23.34 -13.45 -26.61
C GLY A 20 -22.32 -12.38 -26.30
N ILE A 21 -22.74 -11.16 -26.03
CA ILE A 21 -21.82 -10.12 -25.55
C ILE A 21 -21.53 -10.44 -24.09
N ILE A 22 -20.38 -10.99 -23.86
CA ILE A 22 -19.87 -11.24 -22.52
C ILE A 22 -19.56 -9.88 -21.92
N GLY A 23 -20.30 -9.45 -20.92
CA GLY A 23 -19.96 -8.28 -20.13
C GLY A 23 -18.54 -8.41 -19.59
N GLU A 24 -17.83 -7.29 -19.43
CA GLU A 24 -16.46 -7.28 -18.93
C GLU A 24 -16.39 -8.10 -17.64
N LYS A 25 -15.62 -9.18 -17.70
CA LYS A 25 -15.29 -9.97 -16.52
C LYS A 25 -14.14 -9.29 -15.81
N ASP A 26 -14.44 -8.63 -14.73
CA ASP A 26 -13.43 -8.05 -13.87
C ASP A 26 -12.50 -9.15 -13.35
N ALA A 27 -11.27 -9.12 -13.79
CA ALA A 27 -10.26 -10.10 -13.39
C ALA A 27 -9.16 -9.40 -12.59
N CYS A 28 -9.20 -9.54 -11.27
CA CYS A 28 -8.09 -9.13 -10.42
C CYS A 28 -6.94 -10.13 -10.58
N GLY A 29 -5.74 -9.62 -10.76
CA GLY A 29 -4.54 -10.45 -10.77
C GLY A 29 -3.80 -10.31 -9.45
N VAL A 30 -3.56 -11.45 -8.79
CA VAL A 30 -2.76 -11.51 -7.55
C VAL A 30 -1.72 -12.60 -7.70
N GLY A 31 -0.50 -12.31 -7.26
CA GLY A 31 0.56 -13.30 -7.18
C GLY A 31 1.41 -13.10 -5.94
N PHE A 32 2.20 -14.10 -5.60
CA PHE A 32 3.14 -13.99 -4.48
C PHE A 32 4.40 -14.79 -4.75
N ILE A 33 5.50 -14.34 -4.13
CA ILE A 33 6.80 -15.03 -4.13
C ILE A 33 7.33 -14.95 -2.72
N ALA A 34 7.83 -16.06 -2.19
CA ALA A 34 8.36 -16.10 -0.84
C ALA A 34 9.58 -17.05 -0.77
N ASN A 35 10.54 -16.70 0.07
CA ASN A 35 11.64 -17.60 0.44
C ASN A 35 11.18 -18.42 1.64
N ILE A 36 11.12 -19.74 1.52
CA ILE A 36 10.66 -20.66 2.56
C ILE A 36 11.49 -20.56 3.85
N LYS A 37 12.77 -20.20 3.71
CA LYS A 37 13.70 -20.06 4.83
C LYS A 37 13.73 -18.62 5.40
N GLY A 38 12.91 -17.72 4.85
CA GLY A 38 12.87 -16.32 5.29
C GLY A 38 14.07 -15.48 4.87
N VAL A 39 14.93 -15.97 3.97
CA VAL A 39 16.12 -15.25 3.53
C VAL A 39 15.73 -14.11 2.60
N GLU A 40 16.11 -12.89 2.95
CA GLU A 40 15.83 -11.70 2.16
C GLU A 40 16.69 -11.63 0.91
N SER A 41 16.10 -11.25 -0.21
CA SER A 41 16.82 -11.03 -1.46
C SER A 41 16.14 -9.99 -2.33
N ASN A 42 16.92 -9.27 -3.09
CA ASN A 42 16.41 -8.34 -4.12
C ASN A 42 15.76 -9.13 -5.28
N TRP A 43 16.20 -10.37 -5.48
CA TRP A 43 15.62 -11.25 -6.52
C TRP A 43 14.11 -11.43 -6.36
N ILE A 44 13.63 -11.61 -5.11
CA ILE A 44 12.19 -11.74 -4.82
C ILE A 44 11.44 -10.50 -5.30
N LEU A 45 11.93 -9.31 -4.97
CA LEU A 45 11.33 -8.05 -5.41
C LEU A 45 11.30 -7.98 -6.95
N LYS A 46 12.43 -8.23 -7.60
CA LYS A 46 12.53 -8.18 -9.06
C LYS A 46 11.56 -9.15 -9.74
N GLN A 47 11.45 -10.38 -9.24
CA GLN A 47 10.51 -11.35 -9.82
C GLN A 47 9.06 -10.97 -9.57
N SER A 48 8.74 -10.36 -8.42
CA SER A 48 7.39 -9.89 -8.13
C SER A 48 6.98 -8.74 -9.06
N LEU A 49 7.87 -7.78 -9.29
CA LEU A 49 7.61 -6.70 -10.24
C LEU A 49 7.46 -7.23 -11.66
N LYS A 50 8.28 -8.20 -12.05
CA LYS A 50 8.15 -8.87 -13.35
C LYS A 50 6.81 -9.61 -13.46
N GLY A 51 6.42 -10.35 -12.43
CA GLY A 51 5.12 -11.04 -12.38
C GLY A 51 3.96 -10.07 -12.47
N LEU A 52 4.05 -8.96 -11.75
CA LEU A 52 3.04 -7.88 -11.80
C LEU A 52 2.90 -7.33 -13.23
N ASN A 53 4.01 -7.08 -13.91
CA ASN A 53 4.01 -6.58 -15.28
C ASN A 53 3.38 -7.59 -16.26
N CYS A 54 3.61 -8.89 -16.04
CA CYS A 54 3.00 -9.94 -16.89
C CYS A 54 1.48 -10.00 -16.77
N MET A 55 0.89 -9.39 -15.76
CA MET A 55 -0.57 -9.33 -15.59
C MET A 55 -1.21 -8.21 -16.42
N GLU A 56 -0.42 -7.33 -17.06
CA GLU A 56 -0.90 -6.17 -17.82
C GLU A 56 -1.87 -6.57 -18.94
N HIS A 57 -1.64 -7.70 -19.58
CA HIS A 57 -2.44 -8.18 -20.72
C HIS A 57 -3.85 -8.68 -20.34
N ARG A 58 -4.20 -8.64 -19.05
CA ARG A 58 -5.49 -9.16 -18.56
C ARG A 58 -6.46 -8.08 -18.06
N GLY A 59 -6.16 -6.79 -18.29
CA GLY A 59 -7.01 -5.70 -17.82
C GLY A 59 -7.29 -4.66 -18.88
N GLY A 60 -8.44 -4.02 -18.79
CA GLY A 60 -8.78 -2.87 -19.62
C GLY A 60 -7.97 -1.64 -19.23
N CYS A 61 -7.71 -0.78 -20.20
CA CYS A 61 -7.24 0.57 -19.90
C CYS A 61 -8.43 1.39 -19.39
N GLY A 62 -8.21 2.13 -18.34
CA GLY A 62 -9.19 3.10 -17.86
C GLY A 62 -9.46 4.19 -18.90
N GLY A 63 -10.37 5.09 -18.61
CA GLY A 63 -10.81 6.15 -19.52
C GLY A 63 -9.72 7.12 -19.98
N ASP A 64 -8.51 7.04 -19.41
CA ASP A 64 -7.34 7.73 -19.94
C ASP A 64 -6.19 6.71 -20.04
N SER A 65 -5.39 6.81 -21.08
CA SER A 65 -4.31 5.88 -21.42
C SER A 65 -3.16 5.90 -20.38
N ASP A 66 -3.12 6.91 -19.55
CA ASP A 66 -2.01 7.15 -18.62
C ASP A 66 -2.32 6.76 -17.18
N SER A 67 -3.61 6.68 -16.81
CA SER A 67 -4.01 6.16 -15.50
C SER A 67 -4.32 4.66 -15.60
N GLY A 68 -3.73 3.88 -14.71
CA GLY A 68 -4.01 2.45 -14.61
C GLY A 68 -5.11 2.14 -13.59
N ASP A 69 -5.65 0.94 -13.69
CA ASP A 69 -6.65 0.42 -12.73
C ASP A 69 -6.09 0.25 -11.31
N GLY A 70 -4.80 0.50 -11.15
CA GLY A 70 -4.12 0.38 -9.87
C GLY A 70 -3.17 -0.81 -9.83
N ALA A 71 -2.04 -0.61 -9.18
CA ALA A 71 -1.04 -1.65 -8.98
C ALA A 71 -0.45 -1.52 -7.58
N GLY A 72 -0.03 -2.63 -7.02
CA GLY A 72 0.58 -2.61 -5.70
C GLY A 72 1.40 -3.84 -5.39
N ILE A 73 2.29 -3.65 -4.43
CA ILE A 73 3.13 -4.69 -3.88
C ILE A 73 3.13 -4.56 -2.35
N LEU A 74 2.85 -5.67 -1.67
CA LEU A 74 3.02 -5.80 -0.23
C LEU A 74 4.21 -6.72 -0.01
N CYS A 75 5.17 -6.32 0.81
CA CYS A 75 6.36 -7.13 1.04
C CYS A 75 6.82 -7.03 2.50
N SER A 76 7.74 -7.91 2.89
CA SER A 76 8.41 -7.75 4.18
C SER A 76 9.14 -6.41 4.22
N ILE A 77 9.21 -5.78 5.39
CA ILE A 77 9.88 -4.48 5.52
C ILE A 77 11.39 -4.66 5.26
N PRO A 78 11.97 -3.95 4.28
CA PRO A 78 13.41 -4.05 3.98
C PRO A 78 14.22 -3.22 4.98
N TRP A 79 14.32 -3.69 6.22
CA TRP A 79 14.97 -2.92 7.29
C TRP A 79 16.41 -2.55 6.96
N GLY A 80 17.19 -3.47 6.36
CA GLY A 80 18.56 -3.18 5.96
C GLY A 80 18.67 -1.99 5.01
N TYR A 81 17.76 -1.92 4.03
CA TYR A 81 17.66 -0.80 3.09
C TYR A 81 17.32 0.51 3.83
N LEU A 82 16.31 0.45 4.70
CA LEU A 82 15.85 1.65 5.43
C LEU A 82 16.93 2.18 6.38
N GLU A 83 17.63 1.28 7.07
CA GLU A 83 18.73 1.65 7.97
C GLU A 83 19.84 2.41 7.22
N GLU A 84 20.16 1.94 6.02
CA GLU A 84 21.13 2.60 5.14
C GLU A 84 20.67 4.01 4.75
N LYS A 85 19.41 4.16 4.30
CA LYS A 85 18.89 5.41 3.75
C LYS A 85 18.66 6.51 4.80
N ILE A 86 18.39 6.15 6.04
CA ILE A 86 18.06 7.16 7.08
C ILE A 86 19.02 7.13 8.27
N ASN A 87 20.17 6.49 8.11
CA ASN A 87 21.18 6.39 9.16
C ASN A 87 20.61 5.91 10.51
N LEU A 88 19.70 4.95 10.45
CA LEU A 88 19.11 4.38 11.66
C LEU A 88 20.12 3.46 12.35
N LYS A 89 20.40 3.75 13.60
CA LYS A 89 21.14 2.80 14.43
C LYS A 89 20.19 1.68 14.83
N ASN A 90 20.55 0.45 14.50
CA ASN A 90 19.79 -0.71 14.91
C ASN A 90 19.83 -0.84 16.43
N ASN A 91 18.71 -0.63 17.09
CA ASN A 91 18.59 -0.88 18.53
C ASN A 91 17.86 -2.21 18.74
N GLN A 92 18.63 -3.24 19.02
CA GLN A 92 18.10 -4.60 19.22
C GLN A 92 17.14 -4.71 20.42
N GLU A 93 17.13 -3.71 21.29
CA GLU A 93 16.26 -3.68 22.48
C GLU A 93 14.87 -3.09 22.22
N SER A 94 14.57 -2.74 20.99
CA SER A 94 13.27 -2.15 20.65
C SER A 94 12.57 -2.88 19.50
N ASN A 95 11.24 -2.89 19.56
CA ASN A 95 10.43 -3.25 18.41
C ASN A 95 10.34 -2.05 17.44
N ARG A 96 10.27 -2.35 16.16
CA ARG A 96 10.17 -1.35 15.11
C ARG A 96 8.92 -1.55 14.27
N GLY A 97 8.23 -0.45 13.97
CA GLY A 97 7.08 -0.45 13.07
C GLY A 97 7.31 0.53 11.93
N LEU A 98 6.67 0.27 10.81
CA LEU A 98 6.74 1.12 9.62
C LEU A 98 5.33 1.44 9.12
N GLY A 99 5.02 2.73 9.04
CA GLY A 99 3.83 3.24 8.37
C GLY A 99 4.18 3.70 6.96
N MET A 100 3.40 3.31 5.97
CA MET A 100 3.40 3.91 4.64
C MET A 100 2.14 4.77 4.58
N ILE A 101 2.30 6.08 4.44
CA ILE A 101 1.22 7.06 4.61
C ILE A 101 1.13 7.95 3.38
N PHE A 102 -0.09 8.15 2.93
CA PHE A 102 -0.45 9.13 1.90
C PHE A 102 -1.11 10.31 2.61
N MET A 103 -0.65 11.51 2.33
CA MET A 103 -1.11 12.75 2.95
C MET A 103 -1.52 13.77 1.89
N PRO A 104 -2.40 14.73 2.22
CA PRO A 104 -2.68 15.85 1.33
C PRO A 104 -1.39 16.57 0.94
N ASN A 105 -1.25 16.96 -0.32
CA ASN A 105 -0.01 17.57 -0.82
C ASN A 105 0.02 19.10 -0.60
N LYS A 106 -0.25 19.53 0.66
CA LYS A 106 -0.14 20.92 1.11
C LYS A 106 0.72 20.94 2.37
N GLN A 107 1.79 21.74 2.39
CA GLN A 107 2.80 21.71 3.45
C GLN A 107 2.19 21.81 4.86
N GLU A 108 1.26 22.75 5.05
CA GLU A 108 0.60 22.96 6.34
C GLU A 108 -0.16 21.69 6.80
N LYS A 109 -0.85 21.04 5.87
CA LYS A 109 -1.60 19.80 6.16
C LYS A 109 -0.66 18.64 6.46
N ILE A 110 0.47 18.54 5.73
CA ILE A 110 1.50 17.52 5.98
C ILE A 110 2.01 17.63 7.42
N GLU A 111 2.39 18.85 7.83
CA GLU A 111 2.94 19.07 9.18
C GLU A 111 1.89 18.79 10.26
N LEU A 112 0.64 19.19 10.03
CA LEU A 112 -0.45 18.91 10.97
C LEU A 112 -0.71 17.40 11.08
N CYS A 113 -0.75 16.67 9.96
CA CYS A 113 -0.93 15.22 9.97
C CYS A 113 0.21 14.51 10.72
N LYS A 114 1.46 14.92 10.47
CA LYS A 114 2.63 14.38 11.19
C LYS A 114 2.53 14.64 12.68
N SER A 115 2.18 15.87 13.05
CA SER A 115 2.01 16.26 14.47
C SER A 115 0.96 15.38 15.14
N ILE A 116 -0.18 15.16 14.50
CA ILE A 116 -1.24 14.29 15.03
C ILE A 116 -0.71 12.86 15.23
N CYS A 117 0.01 12.33 14.23
CA CYS A 117 0.59 10.99 14.32
C CYS A 117 1.54 10.88 15.52
N ASP A 118 2.45 11.83 15.65
CA ASP A 118 3.46 11.81 16.72
C ASP A 118 2.81 11.98 18.10
N GLN A 119 1.82 12.87 18.24
CA GLN A 119 1.08 13.06 19.49
C GLN A 119 0.30 11.79 19.90
N GLU A 120 -0.35 11.13 18.97
CA GLU A 120 -1.08 9.90 19.29
C GLU A 120 -0.11 8.75 19.63
N ALA A 121 1.06 8.71 18.99
CA ALA A 121 2.11 7.75 19.31
C ALA A 121 2.64 7.97 20.74
N GLU A 122 2.88 9.22 21.12
CA GLU A 122 3.32 9.58 22.46
C GLU A 122 2.33 9.13 23.54
N LYS A 123 1.02 9.33 23.31
CA LYS A 123 -0.04 8.86 24.22
C LYS A 123 -0.01 7.35 24.44
N LEU A 124 0.47 6.59 23.47
CA LEU A 124 0.62 5.14 23.55
C LEU A 124 2.04 4.70 23.93
N LYS A 125 2.85 5.65 24.43
CA LYS A 125 4.21 5.41 24.94
C LYS A 125 5.16 4.87 23.86
N VAL A 126 4.98 5.31 22.62
CA VAL A 126 5.97 5.07 21.56
C VAL A 126 7.18 5.98 21.85
N ASN A 127 8.33 5.36 22.00
CA ASN A 127 9.52 6.05 22.54
C ASN A 127 10.15 7.03 21.55
N LYS A 128 10.08 6.72 20.28
CA LYS A 128 10.71 7.53 19.23
C LYS A 128 10.02 7.32 17.90
N THR A 129 9.86 8.38 17.15
CA THR A 129 9.37 8.34 15.77
C THR A 129 10.37 9.01 14.84
N SER A 130 10.32 8.66 13.58
CA SER A 130 11.13 9.28 12.53
C SER A 130 10.34 9.29 11.22
N TRP A 131 10.52 10.35 10.43
CA TRP A 131 9.80 10.54 9.17
C TRP A 131 10.77 10.48 8.00
N ARG A 132 10.37 9.78 6.94
CA ARG A 132 11.13 9.71 5.69
C ARG A 132 10.19 10.02 4.52
N LYS A 133 10.55 11.01 3.71
CA LYS A 133 9.84 11.23 2.44
C LYS A 133 10.19 10.06 1.51
N VAL A 134 9.19 9.41 0.93
CA VAL A 134 9.41 8.35 -0.05
C VAL A 134 9.81 9.01 -1.38
N PRO A 135 10.94 8.59 -1.98
CA PRO A 135 11.34 9.14 -3.27
C PRO A 135 10.44 8.58 -4.38
N VAL A 136 9.63 9.46 -4.95
CA VAL A 136 8.70 9.12 -6.04
C VAL A 136 8.94 10.04 -7.23
N ASN A 137 8.72 9.51 -8.43
CA ASN A 137 8.83 10.24 -9.68
C ASN A 137 7.43 10.63 -10.18
N TYR A 138 7.01 11.84 -9.87
CA TYR A 138 5.70 12.36 -10.28
C TYR A 138 5.65 12.70 -11.79
N GLU A 139 6.79 12.83 -12.46
CA GLU A 139 6.85 13.26 -13.88
C GLU A 139 6.32 12.19 -14.85
N ILE A 140 6.26 10.94 -14.40
CA ILE A 140 5.74 9.84 -15.22
C ILE A 140 4.21 9.70 -15.15
N LEU A 141 3.57 10.50 -14.29
CA LEU A 141 2.12 10.49 -14.15
C LEU A 141 1.47 11.41 -15.19
N GLY A 142 0.30 11.03 -15.66
CA GLY A 142 -0.52 11.91 -16.49
C GLY A 142 -0.92 13.19 -15.72
N PRO A 143 -1.29 14.26 -16.44
CA PRO A 143 -1.55 15.56 -15.80
C PRO A 143 -2.58 15.51 -14.67
N LEU A 144 -3.65 14.76 -14.84
CA LEU A 144 -4.71 14.63 -13.83
C LEU A 144 -4.21 13.90 -12.56
N ALA A 145 -3.51 12.78 -12.75
CA ALA A 145 -2.92 12.01 -11.66
C ALA A 145 -1.86 12.81 -10.91
N LYS A 146 -1.05 13.58 -11.65
CA LYS A 146 0.00 14.44 -11.08
C LYS A 146 -0.61 15.56 -10.21
N ALA A 147 -1.69 16.19 -10.69
CA ALA A 147 -2.36 17.28 -9.97
C ALA A 147 -2.97 16.81 -8.64
N ASN A 148 -3.39 15.55 -8.58
CA ASN A 148 -4.03 14.97 -7.40
C ASN A 148 -3.10 14.02 -6.61
N ALA A 149 -1.81 14.00 -6.96
CA ALA A 149 -0.87 13.07 -6.33
C ALA A 149 -0.65 13.43 -4.84
N PRO A 150 -0.77 12.47 -3.94
CA PRO A 150 -0.56 12.72 -2.52
C PRO A 150 0.93 12.88 -2.19
N PHE A 151 1.23 13.51 -1.07
CA PHE A 151 2.55 13.44 -0.45
C PHE A 151 2.70 12.05 0.18
N ILE A 152 3.74 11.31 -0.19
CA ILE A 152 3.95 9.94 0.29
C ILE A 152 5.15 9.91 1.23
N CYS A 153 4.94 9.36 2.44
CA CYS A 153 6.00 9.27 3.42
C CYS A 153 5.95 7.96 4.20
N GLN A 154 7.08 7.64 4.79
CA GLN A 154 7.22 6.54 5.74
C GLN A 154 7.39 7.10 7.14
N TRP A 155 6.73 6.46 8.09
CA TRP A 155 6.78 6.79 9.51
C TRP A 155 7.34 5.59 10.25
N ILE A 156 8.51 5.76 10.83
CA ILE A 156 9.21 4.71 11.57
C ILE A 156 8.96 4.92 13.06
N LEU A 157 8.57 3.86 13.75
CA LEU A 157 8.27 3.89 15.18
C LEU A 157 9.20 2.93 15.93
N TYR A 158 9.58 3.34 17.12
CA TYR A 158 10.37 2.54 18.04
C TYR A 158 9.66 2.49 19.38
N ILE A 159 9.56 1.29 19.96
CA ILE A 159 8.97 1.09 21.28
C ILE A 159 9.82 0.08 22.04
N ALA A 160 9.86 0.21 23.37
CA ALA A 160 10.48 -0.77 24.23
C ALA A 160 9.95 -2.18 23.89
N LYS A 161 10.82 -3.16 23.93
CA LYS A 161 10.52 -4.53 23.48
C LYS A 161 9.24 -5.07 24.12
N LYS A 162 8.36 -5.57 23.27
CA LYS A 162 7.07 -6.19 23.63
C LYS A 162 6.94 -7.51 22.88
N ASP A 163 6.00 -8.34 23.29
CA ASP A 163 5.58 -9.47 22.48
C ASP A 163 5.10 -9.00 21.11
N HIS A 164 5.35 -9.80 20.08
CA HIS A 164 5.03 -9.45 18.69
C HIS A 164 3.54 -9.16 18.48
N GLN A 165 2.67 -10.01 19.02
CA GLN A 165 1.21 -9.83 18.88
C GLN A 165 0.74 -8.54 19.56
N ASP A 166 1.26 -8.26 20.74
CA ASP A 166 0.92 -7.04 21.49
C ASP A 166 1.41 -5.79 20.74
N PHE A 167 2.55 -5.89 20.06
CA PHE A 167 3.04 -4.77 19.26
C PHE A 167 2.15 -4.53 18.03
N GLU A 168 1.74 -5.57 17.32
CA GLU A 168 0.82 -5.42 16.18
C GLU A 168 -0.54 -4.86 16.62
N LYS A 169 -1.07 -5.30 17.76
CA LYS A 169 -2.31 -4.73 18.35
C LYS A 169 -2.14 -3.25 18.67
N LEU A 170 -0.98 -2.86 19.22
CA LEU A 170 -0.67 -1.47 19.51
C LEU A 170 -0.65 -0.63 18.21
N LEU A 171 0.00 -1.12 17.16
CA LEU A 171 0.05 -0.43 15.86
C LEU A 171 -1.36 -0.28 15.27
N PHE A 172 -2.19 -1.31 15.38
CA PHE A 172 -3.59 -1.24 14.93
C PHE A 172 -4.38 -0.19 15.72
N GLN A 173 -4.26 -0.19 17.05
CA GLN A 173 -4.93 0.81 17.91
C GLN A 173 -4.45 2.23 17.55
N LEU A 174 -3.16 2.40 17.38
CA LEU A 174 -2.55 3.68 17.01
C LEU A 174 -3.12 4.18 15.68
N ARG A 175 -3.15 3.31 14.67
CA ARG A 175 -3.74 3.62 13.36
C ARG A 175 -5.18 4.12 13.53
N LYS A 176 -6.02 3.40 14.26
CA LYS A 176 -7.44 3.76 14.43
C LYS A 176 -7.63 5.11 15.16
N ARG A 177 -6.78 5.38 16.17
CA ARG A 177 -6.80 6.67 16.88
C ARG A 177 -6.42 7.82 15.95
N ILE A 178 -5.36 7.65 15.17
CA ILE A 178 -4.91 8.66 14.20
C ILE A 178 -5.99 8.90 13.14
N GLU A 179 -6.52 7.85 12.52
CA GLU A 179 -7.57 7.96 11.50
C GLU A 179 -8.79 8.74 12.04
N LYS A 180 -9.19 8.44 13.28
CA LYS A 180 -10.29 9.15 13.95
C LYS A 180 -9.94 10.63 14.16
N LYS A 181 -8.75 10.91 14.72
CA LYS A 181 -8.31 12.28 15.02
C LYS A 181 -8.18 13.14 13.77
N ILE A 182 -7.62 12.58 12.70
CA ILE A 182 -7.49 13.24 11.40
C ILE A 182 -8.89 13.60 10.86
N ARG A 183 -9.83 12.63 10.86
CA ARG A 183 -11.20 12.84 10.40
C ARG A 183 -11.89 13.97 11.20
N GLU A 184 -11.70 14.00 12.51
CA GLU A 184 -12.26 15.04 13.38
C GLU A 184 -11.64 16.41 13.08
N THR A 185 -10.33 16.45 12.85
CA THR A 185 -9.59 17.70 12.60
C THR A 185 -10.01 18.33 11.26
N PHE A 186 -10.18 17.51 10.24
CA PHE A 186 -10.52 17.98 8.87
C PHE A 186 -12.00 17.84 8.54
N LYS A 187 -12.87 17.72 9.55
CA LYS A 187 -14.31 17.50 9.37
C LYS A 187 -15.01 18.53 8.46
N ASN A 188 -14.53 19.76 8.48
CA ASN A 188 -15.12 20.87 7.70
C ASN A 188 -14.39 21.09 6.35
N ASP A 189 -13.36 20.32 6.08
CA ASP A 189 -12.55 20.43 4.86
C ASP A 189 -13.08 19.43 3.82
N VAL A 190 -14.21 19.78 3.21
CA VAL A 190 -14.88 18.90 2.25
C VAL A 190 -13.96 18.68 1.03
N GLY A 191 -13.54 17.45 0.83
CA GLY A 191 -12.76 17.02 -0.34
C GLY A 191 -11.26 17.10 -0.23
N ASP A 192 -10.70 17.62 0.86
CA ASP A 192 -9.26 17.95 0.90
C ASP A 192 -8.43 17.15 1.91
N CYS A 193 -9.01 16.19 2.63
CA CYS A 193 -8.23 15.39 3.58
C CYS A 193 -8.07 13.94 3.12
N GLU A 194 -7.19 13.75 2.15
CA GLU A 194 -6.83 12.41 1.67
C GLU A 194 -5.70 11.80 2.52
N PHE A 195 -5.92 11.72 3.83
CA PHE A 195 -4.99 11.03 4.71
C PHE A 195 -5.30 9.52 4.71
N TYR A 196 -4.28 8.70 4.44
CA TYR A 196 -4.50 7.28 4.29
C TYR A 196 -3.26 6.48 4.69
N PHE A 197 -3.43 5.49 5.57
CA PHE A 197 -2.40 4.50 5.84
C PHE A 197 -2.49 3.36 4.80
N ALA A 198 -1.56 3.30 3.88
CA ALA A 198 -1.42 2.14 3.00
C ALA A 198 -1.05 0.90 3.83
N SER A 199 -0.17 1.08 4.81
CA SER A 199 0.17 0.05 5.80
C SER A 199 0.69 0.69 7.09
N LEU A 200 0.54 -0.01 8.21
CA LEU A 200 1.22 0.27 9.48
C LEU A 200 1.43 -1.07 10.17
N SER A 201 2.65 -1.57 10.20
CA SER A 201 2.97 -2.92 10.68
C SER A 201 4.44 -3.00 11.12
N SER A 202 4.77 -4.01 11.88
CA SER A 202 6.16 -4.36 12.22
C SER A 202 6.78 -5.32 11.19
N GLN A 203 5.96 -5.88 10.29
CA GLN A 203 6.41 -6.95 9.38
C GLN A 203 6.31 -6.57 7.91
N THR A 204 5.30 -5.80 7.51
CA THR A 204 4.99 -5.58 6.10
C THR A 204 4.89 -4.11 5.75
N VAL A 205 5.20 -3.81 4.49
CA VAL A 205 5.00 -2.48 3.89
C VAL A 205 4.30 -2.63 2.55
N VAL A 206 3.42 -1.65 2.23
CA VAL A 206 2.66 -1.64 0.98
C VAL A 206 3.09 -0.44 0.14
N TYR A 207 3.55 -0.70 -1.07
CA TYR A 207 3.75 0.28 -2.14
C TYR A 207 2.62 0.10 -3.15
N LYS A 208 1.81 1.13 -3.36
CA LYS A 208 0.66 1.04 -4.28
C LYS A 208 0.27 2.41 -4.84
N GLY A 209 -0.46 2.40 -5.93
CA GLY A 209 -0.98 3.63 -6.53
C GLY A 209 -1.95 3.34 -7.67
N MET A 210 -2.68 4.39 -8.09
CA MET A 210 -3.52 4.36 -9.28
C MET A 210 -2.62 4.52 -10.51
N VAL A 211 -1.73 3.56 -10.69
CA VAL A 211 -0.73 3.54 -11.77
C VAL A 211 -0.82 2.19 -12.50
N ARG A 212 -0.35 2.18 -13.74
CA ARG A 212 -0.20 0.91 -14.46
C ARG A 212 0.90 0.09 -13.79
N SER A 213 0.76 -1.24 -13.85
CA SER A 213 1.70 -2.16 -13.19
C SER A 213 3.14 -1.96 -13.64
N GLU A 214 3.35 -1.71 -14.93
CA GLU A 214 4.69 -1.53 -15.51
C GLU A 214 5.43 -0.29 -15.00
N ILE A 215 4.69 0.75 -14.55
CA ILE A 215 5.32 1.97 -14.07
C ILE A 215 5.42 2.06 -12.54
N LEU A 216 4.97 1.05 -11.81
CA LEU A 216 5.02 1.06 -10.34
C LEU A 216 6.46 1.24 -9.82
N SER A 217 7.43 0.53 -10.40
CA SER A 217 8.84 0.66 -10.01
C SER A 217 9.48 1.94 -10.56
N GLU A 218 8.93 2.50 -11.65
CA GLU A 218 9.37 3.80 -12.16
C GLU A 218 8.87 4.93 -11.25
N PHE A 219 7.68 4.76 -10.67
CA PHE A 219 7.09 5.72 -9.74
C PHE A 219 7.82 5.69 -8.40
N TYR A 220 7.99 4.50 -7.78
CA TYR A 220 8.66 4.36 -6.49
C TYR A 220 10.14 4.03 -6.70
N GLN A 221 11.02 5.02 -6.51
CA GLN A 221 12.46 4.85 -6.73
C GLN A 221 13.07 3.79 -5.79
N ASP A 222 12.50 3.63 -4.60
CA ASP A 222 12.90 2.59 -3.64
C ASP A 222 12.92 1.19 -4.29
N LEU A 223 11.93 0.89 -5.14
CA LEU A 223 11.78 -0.43 -5.74
C LEU A 223 12.85 -0.77 -6.79
N LYS A 224 13.67 0.21 -7.19
CA LYS A 224 14.80 0.02 -8.11
C LYS A 224 16.11 -0.31 -7.39
N GLU A 225 16.16 -0.09 -6.08
CA GLU A 225 17.41 -0.18 -5.32
C GLU A 225 17.82 -1.64 -5.09
N GLU A 226 19.08 -1.95 -5.37
CA GLU A 226 19.64 -3.30 -5.20
C GLU A 226 19.68 -3.71 -3.72
N SER A 227 19.84 -2.74 -2.81
CA SER A 227 19.83 -2.99 -1.37
C SER A 227 18.42 -3.21 -0.80
N PHE A 228 17.36 -3.01 -1.60
CA PHE A 228 15.98 -3.30 -1.19
C PHE A 228 15.74 -4.81 -1.28
N LYS A 229 15.93 -5.50 -0.16
CA LYS A 229 15.81 -6.96 -0.06
C LYS A 229 14.61 -7.33 0.78
N VAL A 230 13.85 -8.32 0.32
CA VAL A 230 12.63 -8.79 0.99
C VAL A 230 12.62 -10.32 1.05
N SER A 231 11.97 -10.89 2.06
CA SER A 231 11.84 -12.34 2.22
C SER A 231 10.59 -12.89 1.52
N PHE A 232 9.60 -12.02 1.29
CA PHE A 232 8.41 -12.36 0.53
C PHE A 232 7.80 -11.10 -0.07
N SER A 233 6.95 -11.30 -1.08
CA SER A 233 6.18 -10.24 -1.71
C SER A 233 4.87 -10.80 -2.24
N VAL A 234 3.79 -10.08 -2.03
CA VAL A 234 2.48 -10.29 -2.65
C VAL A 234 2.25 -9.11 -3.58
N TYR A 235 1.93 -9.36 -4.82
CA TYR A 235 1.69 -8.30 -5.79
C TYR A 235 0.29 -8.45 -6.38
N HIS A 236 -0.27 -7.32 -6.76
CA HIS A 236 -1.68 -7.25 -7.12
C HIS A 236 -1.86 -6.17 -8.18
N ARG A 237 -2.59 -6.54 -9.22
CA ARG A 237 -3.02 -5.60 -10.25
C ARG A 237 -4.52 -5.39 -10.11
N ARG A 238 -4.94 -4.12 -10.18
CA ARG A 238 -6.31 -3.63 -10.12
C ARG A 238 -6.87 -3.60 -8.69
N PHE A 239 -7.57 -2.54 -8.37
CA PHE A 239 -8.35 -2.45 -7.12
C PHE A 239 -9.58 -3.34 -7.22
N SER A 240 -10.02 -3.84 -6.07
CA SER A 240 -11.23 -4.66 -6.02
C SER A 240 -12.44 -3.84 -6.48
N THR A 241 -13.18 -4.39 -7.45
CA THR A 241 -14.41 -3.77 -7.96
C THR A 241 -15.65 -4.24 -7.19
N ASN A 242 -15.49 -5.23 -6.31
CA ASN A 242 -16.61 -5.84 -5.59
C ASN A 242 -16.79 -5.27 -4.17
N THR A 243 -16.04 -4.24 -3.81
CA THR A 243 -16.17 -3.55 -2.52
C THR A 243 -16.45 -2.08 -2.76
N LEU A 244 -17.39 -1.51 -1.99
CA LEU A 244 -17.61 -0.07 -2.00
C LEU A 244 -16.34 0.66 -1.60
N PRO A 245 -15.97 1.71 -2.32
CA PRO A 245 -14.80 2.50 -1.90
C PRO A 245 -14.98 3.00 -0.48
N UNK A 246 -14.20 2.61 0.14
CA UNK A 246 -14.33 3.01 1.46
C UNK A 246 -13.84 4.35 1.59
N UNK A 247 -14.46 5.01 1.68
CA UNK A 247 -14.16 6.33 1.84
C UNK A 247 -13.27 6.67 2.88
#